data_bfdc90826fc43b77bc80dbde054ab274
#
_entry.id   bfdc90826fc43b77bc80dbde054ab274
#
_cell.length_a   1.000
_cell.length_b   1.000
_cell.length_c   1.000
_cell.angle_alpha   90.00
_cell.angle_beta   90.00
_cell.angle_gamma   90.00
#
_symmetry.space_group_name_H-M   'P 1'
#
loop_
_entity.id
_entity.type
_entity.pdbx_description
1 polymer ?
#
loop_
_entity_poly.entity_id
_entity_poly.type
_entity_poly.pdbx_seq_one_letter_code
_entity_poly.pdbx_strand_id
1 'polypeptide(L)'
;MIFSQKKNYYFLLIFVALILSGCSRKKEDAKSDIDILLEKRYEKLLTYSVDSLAFPRSYSYKGNAIKKVPSKDWTSGFFAGNLWQLYSLTGNQDYIEKAEEWTAFIEKEKFNNRTHDMGFKVYNSFGNGLKIKENKRYKNIIVESAKTLSTRFDENIKSIRSWDFNKEVWQFPVIIDNMMNLELLFEATKISGDSSFHKLAVTHANTTLKHHFRPDNSCYHVVDYDTLTYQPRMKVTHQGINDESSWARGHGWGIYGYTLAYRYTKDTRYLNRAIATAEYFLNHKNLPKDGIPYWDFDDPAIPNAPRDVSAGTIVAAAMVEIYGYTQEEKYLDYSKKVMTSLKSPDYILPADFDAPFILDHSTGNWPKNDEIDEPIAYGDYYFLETLIRLKNIN
;
A
#
# COMPACT_ATOMS: atom_id res chain seq x y z
N MET A 1 1.25 104.14 11.87
CA MET A 1 1.96 102.92 11.53
C MET A 1 1.61 101.93 12.62
N ILE A 2 0.61 101.11 12.39
CA ILE A 2 0.07 100.16 13.40
C ILE A 2 0.19 98.76 12.84
N PHE A 3 1.05 97.95 13.49
CA PHE A 3 1.14 96.50 13.15
C PHE A 3 0.08 95.70 13.91
N SER A 4 -0.80 95.08 13.17
CA SER A 4 -1.77 94.09 13.69
C SER A 4 -1.16 92.68 13.71
N GLN A 5 -1.05 92.09 14.90
CA GLN A 5 -0.70 90.71 15.07
C GLN A 5 -1.98 89.84 14.98
N LYS A 6 -2.01 88.94 14.01
CA LYS A 6 -3.02 87.81 13.95
C LYS A 6 -2.46 86.62 14.69
N LYS A 7 -3.12 86.21 15.77
CA LYS A 7 -2.89 84.91 16.43
C LYS A 7 -3.58 83.79 15.64
N ASN A 8 -2.80 82.83 15.16
CA ASN A 8 -3.28 81.62 14.61
C ASN A 8 -3.44 80.56 15.70
N TYR A 9 -4.65 80.08 15.91
CA TYR A 9 -4.93 78.92 16.75
C TYR A 9 -4.89 77.69 15.88
N TYR A 10 -3.92 76.77 16.11
CA TYR A 10 -3.90 75.48 15.54
C TYR A 10 -4.74 74.56 16.43
N PHE A 11 -5.86 74.07 15.88
CA PHE A 11 -6.62 72.97 16.45
C PHE A 11 -5.90 71.65 16.12
N LEU A 12 -5.35 71.04 17.16
CA LEU A 12 -4.75 69.67 17.04
C LEU A 12 -5.87 68.62 17.14
N LEU A 13 -6.33 68.13 15.99
CA LEU A 13 -7.24 66.96 15.91
C LEU A 13 -6.42 65.69 16.12
N ILE A 14 -6.50 65.13 17.32
CA ILE A 14 -5.97 63.77 17.61
C ILE A 14 -6.95 62.78 17.04
N PHE A 15 -6.63 62.13 15.91
CA PHE A 15 -7.32 60.98 15.39
C PHE A 15 -6.87 59.73 16.18
N VAL A 16 -7.67 59.30 17.13
CA VAL A 16 -7.48 57.99 17.77
C VAL A 16 -8.00 56.93 16.81
N ALA A 17 -7.11 56.31 16.01
CA ALA A 17 -7.40 55.12 15.25
C ALA A 17 -7.50 53.93 16.19
N LEU A 18 -8.69 53.53 16.54
CA LEU A 18 -9.00 52.24 17.15
C LEU A 18 -8.68 51.16 16.11
N ILE A 19 -7.50 50.57 16.20
CA ILE A 19 -7.17 49.31 15.47
C ILE A 19 -7.94 48.22 16.17
N LEU A 20 -9.12 47.92 15.64
CA LEU A 20 -9.83 46.66 15.90
C LEU A 20 -9.02 45.55 15.25
N SER A 21 -8.04 45.01 15.98
CA SER A 21 -7.43 43.72 15.65
C SER A 21 -8.52 42.63 15.82
N GLY A 22 -9.30 42.45 14.78
CA GLY A 22 -10.15 41.29 14.66
C GLY A 22 -9.27 40.06 14.58
N CYS A 23 -8.98 39.44 15.73
CA CYS A 23 -8.56 38.05 15.75
C CYS A 23 -9.66 37.23 15.10
N SER A 24 -9.57 37.00 13.80
CA SER A 24 -10.29 35.95 13.11
C SER A 24 -9.79 34.63 13.72
N ARG A 25 -10.39 34.18 14.81
CA ARG A 25 -10.33 32.76 15.18
C ARG A 25 -10.88 32.02 13.98
N LYS A 26 -10.00 31.34 13.20
CA LYS A 26 -10.44 30.25 12.34
C LYS A 26 -11.31 29.39 13.24
N LYS A 27 -12.62 29.31 12.98
CA LYS A 27 -13.44 28.25 13.52
C LYS A 27 -12.74 26.96 13.09
N GLU A 28 -12.20 26.21 14.03
CA GLU A 28 -11.93 24.80 13.77
C GLU A 28 -13.28 24.20 13.42
N ASP A 29 -13.43 23.78 12.18
CA ASP A 29 -14.62 23.04 11.75
C ASP A 29 -14.70 21.82 12.65
N ALA A 30 -15.88 21.57 13.21
CA ALA A 30 -16.10 20.39 14.05
C ALA A 30 -15.80 19.15 13.21
N LYS A 31 -14.95 18.25 13.74
CA LYS A 31 -14.62 16.98 13.07
C LYS A 31 -15.91 16.21 12.81
N SER A 32 -15.99 15.56 11.66
CA SER A 32 -17.10 14.65 11.38
C SER A 32 -17.04 13.41 12.29
N ASP A 33 -18.17 12.76 12.50
CA ASP A 33 -18.24 11.51 13.28
C ASP A 33 -17.30 10.44 12.72
N ILE A 34 -17.12 10.41 11.38
CA ILE A 34 -16.19 9.50 10.70
C ILE A 34 -14.74 9.84 11.01
N ASP A 35 -14.36 11.12 11.06
CA ASP A 35 -13.00 11.51 11.43
C ASP A 35 -12.69 11.13 12.88
N ILE A 36 -13.65 11.31 13.77
CA ILE A 36 -13.55 10.89 15.17
C ILE A 36 -13.40 9.36 15.28
N LEU A 37 -14.16 8.61 14.50
CA LEU A 37 -14.07 7.14 14.45
C LEU A 37 -12.68 6.69 13.96
N LEU A 38 -12.18 7.28 12.87
CA LEU A 38 -10.84 6.99 12.35
C LEU A 38 -9.75 7.28 13.39
N GLU A 39 -9.81 8.41 14.10
CA GLU A 39 -8.84 8.74 15.15
C GLU A 39 -8.81 7.68 16.25
N LYS A 40 -9.99 7.19 16.69
CA LYS A 40 -10.08 6.11 17.67
C LYS A 40 -9.47 4.80 17.13
N ARG A 41 -9.66 4.51 15.84
CA ARG A 41 -9.02 3.34 15.21
C ARG A 41 -7.50 3.50 15.13
N TYR A 42 -7.00 4.70 14.80
CA TYR A 42 -5.56 5.00 14.79
C TYR A 42 -4.94 4.82 16.19
N GLU A 43 -5.64 5.24 17.24
CA GLU A 43 -5.22 5.05 18.62
C GLU A 43 -5.13 3.56 19.00
N LYS A 44 -6.00 2.69 18.48
CA LYS A 44 -5.92 1.24 18.69
C LYS A 44 -4.62 0.64 18.12
N LEU A 45 -4.11 1.14 17.00
CA LEU A 45 -2.82 0.73 16.46
C LEU A 45 -1.68 1.22 17.37
N LEU A 46 -1.75 2.46 17.84
CA LEU A 46 -0.75 3.06 18.72
C LEU A 46 -0.63 2.33 20.05
N THR A 47 -1.76 2.02 20.67
CA THR A 47 -1.83 1.40 22.00
C THR A 47 -1.66 -0.12 22.00
N TYR A 48 -1.59 -0.77 20.82
CA TYR A 48 -1.39 -2.21 20.73
C TYR A 48 -0.08 -2.64 21.37
N SER A 49 -0.16 -3.66 22.25
CA SER A 49 1.00 -4.12 23.02
C SER A 49 2.09 -4.66 22.12
N VAL A 50 3.33 -4.27 22.41
CA VAL A 50 4.51 -4.73 21.68
C VAL A 50 4.81 -6.19 21.96
N ASP A 51 4.97 -6.98 20.90
CA ASP A 51 5.41 -8.36 20.95
C ASP A 51 6.30 -8.68 19.75
N SER A 52 7.59 -8.83 20.00
CA SER A 52 8.60 -9.08 18.96
C SER A 52 8.40 -10.39 18.18
N LEU A 53 7.56 -11.28 18.68
CA LEU A 53 7.28 -12.60 18.08
C LEU A 53 5.92 -12.67 17.40
N ALA A 54 5.06 -11.65 17.56
CA ALA A 54 3.65 -11.74 17.24
C ALA A 54 3.10 -10.45 16.58
N PHE A 55 3.39 -10.29 15.30
CA PHE A 55 2.85 -9.20 14.48
C PHE A 55 1.36 -9.40 14.23
N PRO A 56 0.50 -8.38 14.40
CA PRO A 56 -0.92 -8.48 14.08
C PRO A 56 -1.09 -8.58 12.56
N ARG A 57 -1.71 -9.66 12.08
CA ARG A 57 -1.94 -9.91 10.66
C ARG A 57 -3.38 -9.68 10.28
N SER A 58 -4.30 -10.32 10.97
CA SER A 58 -5.73 -10.21 10.78
C SER A 58 -6.49 -10.47 12.08
N TYR A 59 -7.81 -10.28 12.08
CA TYR A 59 -8.67 -10.68 13.19
C TYR A 59 -9.66 -11.73 12.73
N SER A 60 -9.61 -12.90 13.35
CA SER A 60 -10.55 -13.98 13.05
C SER A 60 -11.82 -13.83 13.86
N TYR A 61 -12.94 -13.55 13.19
CA TYR A 61 -14.25 -13.55 13.82
C TYR A 61 -14.64 -14.92 14.34
N LYS A 62 -14.33 -15.99 13.60
CA LYS A 62 -14.58 -17.36 14.02
C LYS A 62 -13.80 -17.74 15.29
N GLY A 63 -12.54 -17.30 15.37
CA GLY A 63 -11.67 -17.54 16.52
C GLY A 63 -11.80 -16.51 17.63
N ASN A 64 -12.51 -15.40 17.38
CA ASN A 64 -12.59 -14.22 18.25
C ASN A 64 -11.21 -13.78 18.76
N ALA A 65 -10.23 -13.70 17.86
CA ALA A 65 -8.85 -13.44 18.22
C ALA A 65 -8.04 -12.81 17.09
N ILE A 66 -7.03 -12.02 17.46
CA ILE A 66 -6.04 -11.51 16.52
C ILE A 66 -5.17 -12.69 16.06
N LYS A 67 -5.11 -12.90 14.74
CA LYS A 67 -4.13 -13.78 14.12
C LYS A 67 -2.77 -13.10 14.15
N LYS A 68 -1.86 -13.66 14.93
CA LYS A 68 -0.50 -13.16 15.12
C LYS A 68 0.49 -14.01 14.33
N VAL A 69 1.49 -13.37 13.74
CA VAL A 69 2.51 -14.04 12.92
C VAL A 69 3.92 -13.60 13.32
N PRO A 70 4.94 -14.46 13.12
CA PRO A 70 6.32 -14.09 13.35
C PRO A 70 6.84 -13.14 12.27
N SER A 71 7.99 -12.49 12.52
CA SER A 71 8.63 -11.56 11.56
C SER A 71 8.93 -12.16 10.19
N LYS A 72 9.08 -13.48 10.08
CA LYS A 72 9.30 -14.17 8.79
C LYS A 72 8.08 -14.22 7.89
N ASP A 73 6.86 -13.99 8.42
CA ASP A 73 5.64 -13.89 7.63
C ASP A 73 5.70 -12.68 6.68
N TRP A 74 5.14 -12.84 5.50
CA TRP A 74 5.17 -11.80 4.46
C TRP A 74 4.46 -10.51 4.88
N THR A 75 3.50 -10.61 5.80
CA THR A 75 2.72 -9.47 6.29
C THR A 75 3.39 -8.67 7.40
N SER A 76 4.51 -9.13 7.95
CA SER A 76 5.11 -8.53 9.15
C SER A 76 5.50 -7.05 9.00
N GLY A 77 5.81 -6.60 7.79
CA GLY A 77 6.19 -5.21 7.53
C GLY A 77 5.04 -4.22 7.51
N PHE A 78 3.80 -4.69 7.35
CA PHE A 78 2.66 -3.79 7.16
C PHE A 78 2.25 -3.05 8.44
N PHE A 79 2.25 -3.73 9.58
CA PHE A 79 1.87 -3.07 10.83
C PHE A 79 2.84 -1.94 11.21
N ALA A 80 4.15 -2.18 11.11
CA ALA A 80 5.14 -1.12 11.26
C ALA A 80 4.95 -0.01 10.22
N GLY A 81 4.66 -0.38 8.97
CA GLY A 81 4.35 0.55 7.89
C GLY A 81 3.13 1.42 8.19
N ASN A 82 2.06 0.85 8.75
CA ASN A 82 0.87 1.59 9.16
C ASN A 82 1.22 2.68 10.19
N LEU A 83 2.06 2.37 11.16
CA LEU A 83 2.50 3.34 12.17
C LEU A 83 3.32 4.49 11.56
N TRP A 84 4.25 4.21 10.64
CA TRP A 84 4.98 5.23 9.90
C TRP A 84 4.06 6.14 9.07
N GLN A 85 3.05 5.56 8.42
CA GLN A 85 2.07 6.30 7.65
C GLN A 85 1.14 7.14 8.53
N LEU A 86 0.76 6.63 9.70
CA LEU A 86 -0.03 7.38 10.68
C LEU A 86 0.74 8.59 11.20
N TYR A 87 2.05 8.49 11.42
CA TYR A 87 2.86 9.67 11.68
C TYR A 87 2.77 10.69 10.53
N SER A 88 2.90 10.24 9.28
CA SER A 88 2.83 11.14 8.11
C SER A 88 1.48 11.85 7.98
N LEU A 89 0.40 11.21 8.41
CA LEU A 89 -0.95 11.76 8.36
C LEU A 89 -1.25 12.71 9.52
N THR A 90 -0.80 12.36 10.73
CA THR A 90 -1.21 13.02 11.99
C THR A 90 -0.15 13.96 12.57
N GLY A 91 1.13 13.73 12.29
CA GLY A 91 2.25 14.43 12.91
C GLY A 91 2.52 14.03 14.37
N ASN A 92 1.78 13.07 14.93
CA ASN A 92 1.96 12.63 16.32
C ASN A 92 3.24 11.79 16.46
N GLN A 93 4.17 12.25 17.31
CA GLN A 93 5.50 11.65 17.53
C GLN A 93 5.42 10.25 18.13
N ASP A 94 4.39 9.93 18.91
CA ASP A 94 4.23 8.60 19.52
C ASP A 94 4.20 7.48 18.46
N TYR A 95 3.71 7.78 17.25
CA TYR A 95 3.74 6.82 16.14
C TYR A 95 5.17 6.52 15.66
N ILE A 96 6.11 7.48 15.70
CA ILE A 96 7.51 7.22 15.32
C ILE A 96 8.12 6.21 16.29
N GLU A 97 8.00 6.44 17.61
CA GLU A 97 8.58 5.57 18.63
C GLU A 97 8.05 4.14 18.46
N LYS A 98 6.74 4.01 18.32
CA LYS A 98 6.10 2.71 18.12
C LYS A 98 6.50 2.05 16.79
N ALA A 99 6.61 2.82 15.71
CA ALA A 99 7.03 2.33 14.41
C ALA A 99 8.49 1.87 14.40
N GLU A 100 9.39 2.61 15.05
CA GLU A 100 10.80 2.24 15.20
C GLU A 100 10.94 0.90 15.95
N GLU A 101 10.17 0.72 17.02
CA GLU A 101 10.16 -0.49 17.81
C GLU A 101 9.73 -1.72 17.01
N TRP A 102 8.58 -1.65 16.33
CA TRP A 102 8.09 -2.74 15.48
C TRP A 102 9.00 -3.00 14.26
N THR A 103 9.55 -1.94 13.66
CA THR A 103 10.50 -2.04 12.55
C THR A 103 11.77 -2.80 12.98
N ALA A 104 12.29 -2.55 14.18
CA ALA A 104 13.52 -3.20 14.66
C ALA A 104 13.39 -4.72 14.73
N PHE A 105 12.20 -5.26 15.02
CA PHE A 105 11.98 -6.72 15.10
C PHE A 105 12.07 -7.41 13.73
N ILE A 106 11.96 -6.67 12.64
CA ILE A 106 12.02 -7.20 11.26
C ILE A 106 13.48 -7.27 10.76
N GLU A 107 14.45 -6.59 11.40
CA GLU A 107 15.81 -6.48 10.88
C GLU A 107 16.47 -7.83 10.54
N LYS A 108 16.22 -8.86 11.36
CA LYS A 108 16.77 -10.22 11.13
C LYS A 108 16.33 -10.82 9.80
N GLU A 109 15.20 -10.38 9.25
CA GLU A 109 14.65 -10.86 7.98
C GLU A 109 15.48 -10.39 6.77
N LYS A 110 16.40 -9.45 6.93
CA LYS A 110 17.32 -9.02 5.85
C LYS A 110 18.12 -10.16 5.24
N PHE A 111 18.25 -11.29 5.95
CA PHE A 111 18.93 -12.50 5.48
C PHE A 111 17.97 -13.63 5.08
N ASN A 112 16.65 -13.38 5.06
CA ASN A 112 15.65 -14.39 4.75
C ASN A 112 15.53 -14.61 3.24
N ASN A 113 16.28 -15.58 2.72
CA ASN A 113 16.28 -15.94 1.30
C ASN A 113 15.21 -16.99 0.91
N ARG A 114 14.24 -17.29 1.78
CA ARG A 114 13.25 -18.36 1.55
C ARG A 114 11.95 -17.87 0.91
N THR A 115 11.83 -16.58 0.68
CA THR A 115 10.66 -15.91 0.11
C THR A 115 11.07 -14.71 -0.73
N HIS A 116 10.24 -14.34 -1.69
CA HIS A 116 10.39 -13.10 -2.44
C HIS A 116 9.86 -11.86 -1.71
N ASP A 117 9.11 -12.03 -0.60
CA ASP A 117 8.38 -10.97 0.11
C ASP A 117 9.28 -10.03 0.92
N MET A 118 10.48 -9.79 0.43
CA MET A 118 11.44 -8.93 1.11
C MET A 118 11.05 -7.45 1.05
N GLY A 119 10.42 -7.02 -0.04
CA GLY A 119 9.85 -5.69 -0.17
C GLY A 119 8.73 -5.47 0.84
N PHE A 120 7.76 -6.36 0.90
CA PHE A 120 6.65 -6.29 1.84
C PHE A 120 7.11 -6.24 3.30
N LYS A 121 8.11 -7.04 3.69
CA LYS A 121 8.63 -7.03 5.05
C LYS A 121 9.53 -5.82 5.32
N VAL A 122 10.57 -5.66 4.52
CA VAL A 122 11.65 -4.70 4.81
C VAL A 122 11.35 -3.30 4.27
N TYR A 123 10.85 -3.18 3.04
CA TYR A 123 10.64 -1.85 2.48
C TYR A 123 9.40 -1.17 3.07
N ASN A 124 8.31 -1.92 3.35
CA ASN A 124 7.14 -1.34 4.01
C ASN A 124 7.43 -0.89 5.46
N SER A 125 8.44 -1.45 6.12
CA SER A 125 8.88 -1.03 7.46
C SER A 125 10.03 -0.02 7.40
N PHE A 126 11.24 -0.46 7.11
CA PHE A 126 12.45 0.39 7.06
C PHE A 126 12.39 1.46 5.97
N GLY A 127 11.79 1.15 4.82
CA GLY A 127 11.64 2.10 3.72
C GLY A 127 10.73 3.27 4.09
N ASN A 128 9.59 3.02 4.74
CA ASN A 128 8.73 4.09 5.24
C ASN A 128 9.41 4.91 6.33
N GLY A 129 10.15 4.27 7.24
CA GLY A 129 10.96 5.00 8.24
C GLY A 129 12.00 5.91 7.58
N LEU A 130 12.63 5.44 6.49
CA LEU A 130 13.63 6.21 5.76
C LEU A 130 13.04 7.43 5.02
N LYS A 131 11.78 7.38 4.59
CA LYS A 131 11.06 8.53 4.03
C LYS A 131 10.81 9.63 5.06
N ILE A 132 10.75 9.27 6.35
CA ILE A 132 10.51 10.22 7.46
C ILE A 132 11.82 10.80 7.98
N LYS A 133 12.83 9.94 8.19
CA LYS A 133 14.09 10.33 8.81
C LYS A 133 15.28 9.63 8.19
N GLU A 134 16.29 10.40 7.79
CA GLU A 134 17.56 9.83 7.31
C GLU A 134 18.17 8.89 8.36
N ASN A 135 18.46 7.66 7.95
CA ASN A 135 18.98 6.61 8.83
C ASN A 135 19.94 5.67 8.09
N LYS A 136 21.24 5.77 8.39
CA LYS A 136 22.28 4.96 7.76
C LYS A 136 22.08 3.44 8.01
N ARG A 137 21.60 3.06 9.22
CA ARG A 137 21.31 1.65 9.54
C ARG A 137 20.20 1.11 8.63
N TYR A 138 19.12 1.88 8.44
CA TYR A 138 18.00 1.50 7.57
C TYR A 138 18.46 1.33 6.11
N LYS A 139 19.29 2.25 5.62
CA LYS A 139 19.90 2.14 4.28
C LYS A 139 20.68 0.82 4.13
N ASN A 140 21.52 0.49 5.09
CA ASN A 140 22.29 -0.76 5.07
C ASN A 140 21.39 -2.00 5.09
N ILE A 141 20.30 -1.98 5.88
CA ILE A 141 19.33 -3.08 5.94
C ILE A 141 18.62 -3.26 4.60
N ILE A 142 18.20 -2.18 3.96
CA ILE A 142 17.55 -2.22 2.64
C ILE A 142 18.50 -2.82 1.59
N VAL A 143 19.75 -2.36 1.53
CA VAL A 143 20.73 -2.89 0.58
C VAL A 143 21.04 -4.36 0.83
N GLU A 144 21.19 -4.77 2.09
CA GLU A 144 21.43 -6.18 2.43
C GLU A 144 20.24 -7.07 2.08
N SER A 145 19.03 -6.58 2.32
CA SER A 145 17.80 -7.28 1.94
C SER A 145 17.66 -7.43 0.42
N ALA A 146 18.08 -6.42 -0.33
CA ALA A 146 18.11 -6.49 -1.79
C ALA A 146 19.12 -7.53 -2.31
N LYS A 147 20.30 -7.63 -1.68
CA LYS A 147 21.26 -8.72 -2.00
C LYS A 147 20.63 -10.08 -1.73
N THR A 148 19.96 -10.23 -0.59
CA THR A 148 19.28 -11.47 -0.22
C THR A 148 18.18 -11.82 -1.22
N LEU A 149 17.34 -10.87 -1.60
CA LEU A 149 16.30 -11.08 -2.61
C LEU A 149 16.90 -11.46 -3.98
N SER A 150 18.03 -10.84 -4.36
CA SER A 150 18.73 -11.12 -5.62
C SER A 150 19.22 -12.57 -5.73
N THR A 151 19.47 -13.26 -4.60
CA THR A 151 19.86 -14.69 -4.62
C THR A 151 18.77 -15.63 -5.11
N ARG A 152 17.51 -15.15 -5.19
CA ARG A 152 16.38 -15.93 -5.71
C ARG A 152 16.16 -15.76 -7.21
N PHE A 153 16.96 -14.91 -7.85
CA PHE A 153 16.87 -14.69 -9.29
C PHE A 153 17.59 -15.79 -10.06
N ASP A 154 16.95 -16.27 -11.12
CA ASP A 154 17.53 -17.21 -12.07
C ASP A 154 17.78 -16.52 -13.42
N GLU A 155 19.02 -16.59 -13.90
CA GLU A 155 19.48 -15.89 -15.11
C GLU A 155 18.87 -16.47 -16.40
N ASN A 156 18.47 -17.73 -16.41
CA ASN A 156 17.89 -18.39 -17.59
C ASN A 156 16.38 -18.12 -17.66
N ILE A 157 15.66 -18.26 -16.53
CA ILE A 157 14.23 -17.95 -16.42
C ILE A 157 14.01 -16.44 -16.41
N LYS A 158 15.02 -15.66 -16.00
CA LYS A 158 14.98 -14.18 -15.91
C LYS A 158 13.92 -13.69 -14.92
N SER A 159 13.79 -14.39 -13.80
CA SER A 159 12.81 -14.08 -12.78
C SER A 159 13.28 -14.44 -11.38
N ILE A 160 12.66 -13.81 -10.38
CA ILE A 160 12.82 -14.10 -8.94
C ILE A 160 11.82 -15.17 -8.57
N ARG A 161 12.27 -16.30 -7.99
CA ARG A 161 11.40 -17.36 -7.49
C ARG A 161 10.60 -16.86 -6.28
N SER A 162 9.30 -17.15 -6.27
CA SER A 162 8.41 -16.68 -5.21
C SER A 162 8.53 -17.48 -3.92
N TRP A 163 8.49 -18.82 -3.97
CA TRP A 163 8.56 -19.71 -2.82
C TRP A 163 9.26 -21.03 -3.12
N ASP A 164 9.50 -21.83 -2.05
CA ASP A 164 10.23 -23.10 -2.13
C ASP A 164 9.47 -24.29 -1.53
N PHE A 165 8.15 -24.16 -1.28
CA PHE A 165 7.29 -25.23 -0.78
C PHE A 165 6.61 -25.99 -1.92
N ASN A 166 6.01 -27.17 -1.63
CA ASN A 166 5.30 -28.04 -2.58
C ASN A 166 6.10 -28.30 -3.87
N LYS A 167 7.34 -28.75 -3.70
CA LYS A 167 8.28 -28.99 -4.80
C LYS A 167 7.82 -30.08 -5.78
N GLU A 168 6.90 -30.91 -5.37
CA GLU A 168 6.22 -31.90 -6.20
C GLU A 168 5.26 -31.28 -7.22
N VAL A 169 4.75 -30.05 -6.92
CA VAL A 169 3.87 -29.28 -7.80
C VAL A 169 4.66 -28.20 -8.55
N TRP A 170 5.50 -27.44 -7.83
CA TRP A 170 6.17 -26.25 -8.32
C TRP A 170 7.65 -26.49 -8.62
N GLN A 171 8.09 -26.16 -9.84
CA GLN A 171 9.51 -26.16 -10.18
C GLN A 171 10.15 -24.81 -9.93
N PHE A 172 9.58 -23.76 -10.54
CA PHE A 172 10.03 -22.38 -10.34
C PHE A 172 8.84 -21.42 -10.41
N PRO A 173 8.06 -21.31 -9.31
CA PRO A 173 6.87 -20.48 -9.29
C PRO A 173 7.23 -18.99 -9.20
N VAL A 174 6.54 -18.19 -10.00
CA VAL A 174 6.59 -16.74 -9.99
C VAL A 174 5.15 -16.23 -9.91
N ILE A 175 4.83 -15.41 -8.89
CA ILE A 175 3.51 -14.82 -8.74
C ILE A 175 3.53 -13.33 -9.06
N ILE A 176 2.38 -12.81 -9.45
CA ILE A 176 2.22 -11.38 -9.81
C ILE A 176 2.59 -10.44 -8.66
N ASP A 177 2.39 -10.87 -7.41
CA ASP A 177 2.73 -10.16 -6.16
C ASP A 177 4.21 -9.77 -6.09
N ASN A 178 5.08 -10.53 -6.77
CA ASN A 178 6.53 -10.26 -6.80
C ASN A 178 6.84 -8.87 -7.36
N MET A 179 5.98 -8.35 -8.24
CA MET A 179 6.13 -7.00 -8.79
C MET A 179 6.17 -5.93 -7.70
N MET A 180 5.48 -6.14 -6.57
CA MET A 180 5.50 -5.23 -5.41
C MET A 180 6.84 -5.23 -4.70
N ASN A 181 7.54 -6.36 -4.68
CA ASN A 181 8.82 -6.53 -4.01
C ASN A 181 10.00 -5.93 -4.78
N LEU A 182 9.79 -5.53 -6.04
CA LEU A 182 10.81 -4.87 -6.86
C LEU A 182 11.18 -3.47 -6.35
N GLU A 183 10.31 -2.82 -5.59
CA GLU A 183 10.60 -1.49 -5.01
C GLU A 183 11.85 -1.54 -4.12
N LEU A 184 12.04 -2.62 -3.37
CA LEU A 184 13.24 -2.85 -2.58
C LEU A 184 14.52 -2.81 -3.43
N LEU A 185 14.49 -3.41 -4.62
CA LEU A 185 15.64 -3.45 -5.54
C LEU A 185 15.93 -2.08 -6.17
N PHE A 186 14.89 -1.38 -6.60
CA PHE A 186 15.03 -0.03 -7.14
C PHE A 186 15.58 0.94 -6.09
N GLU A 187 15.08 0.90 -4.87
CA GLU A 187 15.57 1.75 -3.78
C GLU A 187 16.99 1.36 -3.34
N ALA A 188 17.33 0.08 -3.32
CA ALA A 188 18.70 -0.36 -3.04
C ALA A 188 19.68 0.19 -4.09
N THR A 189 19.28 0.25 -5.36
CA THR A 189 20.08 0.91 -6.41
C THR A 189 20.31 2.39 -6.09
N LYS A 190 19.28 3.14 -5.72
CA LYS A 190 19.42 4.57 -5.37
C LYS A 190 20.33 4.79 -4.16
N ILE A 191 20.21 3.90 -3.16
CA ILE A 191 20.96 4.01 -1.91
C ILE A 191 22.45 3.66 -2.11
N SER A 192 22.74 2.59 -2.87
CA SER A 192 24.09 2.04 -3.00
C SER A 192 24.84 2.51 -4.25
N GLY A 193 24.12 2.96 -5.28
CA GLY A 193 24.68 3.20 -6.63
C GLY A 193 24.89 1.92 -7.44
N ASP A 194 24.61 0.73 -6.89
CA ASP A 194 24.74 -0.55 -7.58
C ASP A 194 23.57 -0.79 -8.55
N SER A 195 23.85 -0.65 -9.84
CA SER A 195 22.84 -0.82 -10.90
C SER A 195 22.43 -2.28 -11.14
N SER A 196 23.09 -3.25 -10.54
CA SER A 196 22.74 -4.67 -10.68
C SER A 196 21.33 -4.95 -10.16
N PHE A 197 20.92 -4.34 -9.05
CA PHE A 197 19.57 -4.47 -8.51
C PHE A 197 18.51 -3.92 -9.47
N HIS A 198 18.74 -2.74 -10.05
CA HIS A 198 17.85 -2.16 -11.07
C HIS A 198 17.70 -3.09 -12.28
N LYS A 199 18.84 -3.61 -12.82
CA LYS A 199 18.85 -4.53 -13.96
C LYS A 199 18.03 -5.79 -13.65
N LEU A 200 18.18 -6.35 -12.45
CA LEU A 200 17.46 -7.54 -12.00
C LEU A 200 15.95 -7.26 -11.93
N ALA A 201 15.55 -6.14 -11.30
CA ALA A 201 14.14 -5.73 -11.20
C ALA A 201 13.50 -5.55 -12.59
N VAL A 202 14.17 -4.85 -13.50
CA VAL A 202 13.70 -4.64 -14.88
C VAL A 202 13.59 -5.96 -15.64
N THR A 203 14.56 -6.86 -15.47
CA THR A 203 14.55 -8.17 -16.14
C THR A 203 13.37 -9.02 -15.66
N HIS A 204 13.11 -9.04 -14.35
CA HIS A 204 11.94 -9.72 -13.77
C HIS A 204 10.64 -9.11 -14.30
N ALA A 205 10.50 -7.77 -14.27
CA ALA A 205 9.31 -7.08 -14.75
C ALA A 205 9.02 -7.39 -16.24
N ASN A 206 10.06 -7.45 -17.08
CA ASN A 206 9.91 -7.82 -18.50
C ASN A 206 9.42 -9.26 -18.68
N THR A 207 9.91 -10.20 -17.89
CA THR A 207 9.47 -11.60 -17.93
C THR A 207 8.01 -11.74 -17.47
N THR A 208 7.64 -11.04 -16.40
CA THR A 208 6.27 -10.97 -15.91
C THR A 208 5.33 -10.33 -16.93
N LEU A 209 5.76 -9.23 -17.59
CA LEU A 209 5.01 -8.56 -18.65
C LEU A 209 4.67 -9.52 -19.81
N LYS A 210 5.61 -10.39 -20.16
CA LYS A 210 5.46 -11.34 -21.26
C LYS A 210 4.52 -12.50 -20.93
N HIS A 211 4.47 -12.95 -19.66
CA HIS A 211 3.91 -14.26 -19.36
C HIS A 211 2.68 -14.23 -18.43
N HIS A 212 2.49 -13.17 -17.60
CA HIS A 212 1.42 -13.15 -16.59
C HIS A 212 0.10 -12.56 -17.07
N PHE A 213 0.00 -12.00 -18.27
CA PHE A 213 -1.21 -11.36 -18.74
C PHE A 213 -1.90 -12.16 -19.83
N ARG A 214 -3.24 -12.21 -19.75
CA ARG A 214 -4.12 -12.76 -20.78
C ARG A 214 -4.39 -11.72 -21.88
N PRO A 215 -4.91 -12.14 -23.03
CA PRO A 215 -5.23 -11.21 -24.13
C PRO A 215 -6.26 -10.12 -23.76
N ASP A 216 -7.13 -10.37 -22.79
CA ASP A 216 -8.12 -9.44 -22.27
C ASP A 216 -7.55 -8.45 -21.22
N ASN A 217 -6.25 -8.50 -20.94
CA ASN A 217 -5.52 -7.74 -19.92
C ASN A 217 -5.75 -8.16 -18.47
N SER A 218 -6.48 -9.22 -18.20
CA SER A 218 -6.48 -9.86 -16.89
C SER A 218 -5.13 -10.55 -16.63
N CYS A 219 -4.83 -10.87 -15.36
CA CYS A 219 -3.57 -11.51 -15.02
C CYS A 219 -3.74 -12.88 -14.37
N TYR A 220 -2.82 -13.80 -14.68
CA TYR A 220 -2.63 -15.01 -13.92
C TYR A 220 -1.99 -14.69 -12.57
N HIS A 221 -2.38 -15.42 -11.53
CA HIS A 221 -1.72 -15.32 -10.24
C HIS A 221 -0.30 -15.91 -10.32
N VAL A 222 -0.16 -17.14 -10.82
CA VAL A 222 1.09 -17.90 -10.83
C VAL A 222 1.47 -18.28 -12.26
N VAL A 223 2.73 -18.05 -12.62
CA VAL A 223 3.39 -18.69 -13.75
C VAL A 223 4.51 -19.57 -13.19
N ASP A 224 4.43 -20.88 -13.39
CA ASP A 224 5.49 -21.81 -13.00
C ASP A 224 6.34 -22.14 -14.22
N TYR A 225 7.67 -22.08 -14.07
CA TYR A 225 8.62 -22.28 -15.15
C TYR A 225 9.29 -23.65 -15.02
N ASP A 226 9.47 -24.30 -16.16
CA ASP A 226 10.27 -25.52 -16.26
C ASP A 226 11.76 -25.19 -16.12
N THR A 227 12.45 -25.87 -15.19
CA THR A 227 13.87 -25.59 -14.88
C THR A 227 14.88 -26.15 -15.87
N LEU A 228 14.43 -26.92 -16.88
CA LEU A 228 15.29 -27.43 -17.96
C LEU A 228 15.13 -26.60 -19.23
N THR A 229 13.88 -26.28 -19.60
CA THR A 229 13.58 -25.52 -20.82
C THR A 229 13.50 -24.01 -20.58
N TYR A 230 13.36 -23.58 -19.31
CA TYR A 230 13.20 -22.19 -18.88
C TYR A 230 11.94 -21.50 -19.44
N GLN A 231 10.97 -22.30 -19.91
CA GLN A 231 9.71 -21.79 -20.45
C GLN A 231 8.55 -21.98 -19.43
N PRO A 232 7.47 -21.17 -19.53
CA PRO A 232 6.28 -21.41 -18.75
C PRO A 232 5.73 -22.82 -18.97
N ARG A 233 5.53 -23.56 -17.89
CA ARG A 233 4.92 -24.91 -17.93
C ARG A 233 3.48 -24.89 -17.44
N MET A 234 3.14 -23.99 -16.51
CA MET A 234 1.78 -23.79 -16.00
C MET A 234 1.48 -22.32 -15.80
N LYS A 235 0.23 -21.92 -16.02
CA LYS A 235 -0.32 -20.62 -15.69
C LYS A 235 -1.60 -20.87 -14.91
N VAL A 236 -1.57 -20.61 -13.61
CA VAL A 236 -2.59 -21.09 -12.69
C VAL A 236 -2.85 -20.07 -11.58
N THR A 237 -3.76 -20.40 -10.69
CA THR A 237 -3.95 -19.65 -9.45
C THR A 237 -3.50 -20.43 -8.21
N HIS A 238 -3.22 -19.72 -7.13
CA HIS A 238 -3.01 -20.28 -5.78
C HIS A 238 -3.98 -19.68 -4.77
N GLN A 239 -4.60 -18.53 -5.10
CA GLN A 239 -5.52 -17.81 -4.23
C GLN A 239 -6.83 -17.41 -4.91
N GLY A 240 -6.95 -17.46 -6.22
CA GLY A 240 -8.21 -17.29 -6.96
C GLY A 240 -9.10 -18.54 -6.91
N ILE A 241 -10.34 -18.43 -7.38
CA ILE A 241 -11.34 -19.53 -7.34
C ILE A 241 -11.01 -20.63 -8.32
N ASN A 242 -10.41 -20.30 -9.47
CA ASN A 242 -9.90 -21.25 -10.47
C ASN A 242 -8.81 -20.60 -11.34
N ASP A 243 -8.11 -21.40 -12.16
CA ASP A 243 -6.94 -20.96 -12.92
C ASP A 243 -7.24 -19.86 -13.95
N GLU A 244 -8.45 -19.79 -14.46
CA GLU A 244 -8.89 -18.80 -15.43
C GLU A 244 -9.61 -17.60 -14.79
N SER A 245 -9.83 -17.63 -13.46
CA SER A 245 -10.53 -16.56 -12.76
C SER A 245 -9.71 -15.29 -12.60
N SER A 246 -10.39 -14.23 -12.24
CA SER A 246 -9.85 -12.90 -12.03
C SER A 246 -9.80 -12.55 -10.54
N TRP A 247 -8.80 -13.14 -9.84
CA TRP A 247 -8.55 -12.84 -8.44
C TRP A 247 -8.23 -11.35 -8.24
N ALA A 248 -9.12 -10.63 -7.53
CA ALA A 248 -9.12 -9.16 -7.48
C ALA A 248 -7.79 -8.59 -6.94
N ARG A 249 -7.23 -9.16 -5.86
CA ARG A 249 -5.97 -8.67 -5.29
C ARG A 249 -4.78 -8.94 -6.21
N GLY A 250 -4.78 -10.03 -6.97
CA GLY A 250 -3.76 -10.27 -7.99
C GLY A 250 -3.73 -9.20 -9.06
N HIS A 251 -4.92 -8.75 -9.51
CA HIS A 251 -5.02 -7.60 -10.41
C HIS A 251 -4.51 -6.32 -9.75
N GLY A 252 -4.85 -6.09 -8.48
CA GLY A 252 -4.32 -4.98 -7.69
C GLY A 252 -2.79 -4.97 -7.67
N TRP A 253 -2.15 -6.12 -7.41
CA TRP A 253 -0.69 -6.26 -7.45
C TRP A 253 -0.11 -5.97 -8.83
N GLY A 254 -0.76 -6.44 -9.89
CA GLY A 254 -0.36 -6.15 -11.27
C GLY A 254 -0.42 -4.66 -11.59
N ILE A 255 -1.53 -4.00 -11.28
CA ILE A 255 -1.72 -2.56 -11.51
C ILE A 255 -0.67 -1.75 -10.74
N TYR A 256 -0.57 -1.98 -9.42
CA TYR A 256 0.37 -1.23 -8.58
C TYR A 256 1.82 -1.53 -8.96
N GLY A 257 2.19 -2.79 -9.13
CA GLY A 257 3.56 -3.20 -9.42
C GLY A 257 4.08 -2.66 -10.75
N TYR A 258 3.24 -2.58 -11.79
CA TYR A 258 3.63 -1.95 -13.06
C TYR A 258 3.63 -0.42 -13.00
N THR A 259 2.75 0.20 -12.21
CA THR A 259 2.83 1.65 -11.91
C THR A 259 4.14 1.98 -11.19
N LEU A 260 4.51 1.17 -10.21
CA LEU A 260 5.79 1.23 -9.49
C LEU A 260 6.99 1.07 -10.45
N ALA A 261 6.98 0.04 -11.30
CA ALA A 261 8.05 -0.17 -12.28
C ALA A 261 8.23 1.05 -13.21
N TYR A 262 7.12 1.66 -13.64
CA TYR A 262 7.18 2.91 -14.41
C TYR A 262 7.74 4.07 -13.59
N ARG A 263 7.40 4.19 -12.31
CA ARG A 263 7.94 5.23 -11.41
C ARG A 263 9.45 5.29 -11.46
N TYR A 264 10.10 4.12 -11.42
CA TYR A 264 11.56 4.00 -11.36
C TYR A 264 12.27 3.98 -12.71
N THR A 265 11.62 3.49 -13.76
CA THR A 265 12.26 3.28 -15.06
C THR A 265 11.87 4.30 -16.13
N LYS A 266 10.70 4.89 -16.03
CA LYS A 266 10.02 5.68 -17.05
C LYS A 266 9.80 4.92 -18.37
N ASP A 267 9.86 3.60 -18.35
CA ASP A 267 9.52 2.76 -19.51
C ASP A 267 8.00 2.72 -19.70
N THR A 268 7.54 3.35 -20.76
CA THR A 268 6.10 3.49 -21.07
C THR A 268 5.39 2.15 -21.25
N ARG A 269 6.10 1.06 -21.56
CA ARG A 269 5.50 -0.28 -21.63
C ARG A 269 4.89 -0.69 -20.29
N TYR A 270 5.51 -0.29 -19.17
CA TYR A 270 5.01 -0.59 -17.83
C TYR A 270 3.77 0.24 -17.49
N LEU A 271 3.80 1.55 -17.80
CA LEU A 271 2.61 2.38 -17.61
C LEU A 271 1.43 1.88 -18.44
N ASN A 272 1.68 1.55 -19.72
CA ASN A 272 0.65 1.00 -20.61
C ASN A 272 0.08 -0.32 -20.06
N ARG A 273 0.91 -1.18 -19.46
CA ARG A 273 0.45 -2.41 -18.82
C ARG A 273 -0.40 -2.13 -17.58
N ALA A 274 0.05 -1.23 -16.71
CA ALA A 274 -0.72 -0.81 -15.54
C ALA A 274 -2.10 -0.27 -15.96
N ILE A 275 -2.14 0.62 -16.95
CA ILE A 275 -3.36 1.18 -17.50
C ILE A 275 -4.28 0.08 -18.08
N ALA A 276 -3.76 -0.82 -18.91
CA ALA A 276 -4.57 -1.86 -19.52
C ALA A 276 -5.22 -2.80 -18.49
N THR A 277 -4.47 -3.16 -17.44
CA THR A 277 -5.02 -3.97 -16.33
C THR A 277 -5.98 -3.16 -15.45
N ALA A 278 -5.72 -1.86 -15.27
CA ALA A 278 -6.63 -0.95 -14.58
C ALA A 278 -7.96 -0.80 -15.32
N GLU A 279 -7.94 -0.66 -16.64
CA GLU A 279 -9.15 -0.62 -17.45
C GLU A 279 -9.95 -1.92 -17.38
N TYR A 280 -9.26 -3.07 -17.41
CA TYR A 280 -9.93 -4.35 -17.21
C TYR A 280 -10.66 -4.38 -15.85
N PHE A 281 -9.97 -3.97 -14.78
CA PHE A 281 -10.53 -3.94 -13.43
C PHE A 281 -11.73 -2.98 -13.31
N LEU A 282 -11.57 -1.74 -13.79
CA LEU A 282 -12.61 -0.69 -13.70
C LEU A 282 -13.86 -1.02 -14.51
N ASN A 283 -13.72 -1.69 -15.66
CA ASN A 283 -14.81 -2.03 -16.54
C ASN A 283 -15.36 -3.44 -16.30
N HIS A 284 -14.86 -4.15 -15.27
CA HIS A 284 -15.35 -5.49 -15.01
C HIS A 284 -16.82 -5.46 -14.58
N LYS A 285 -17.66 -6.29 -15.24
CA LYS A 285 -19.14 -6.33 -15.04
C LYS A 285 -19.54 -6.57 -13.57
N ASN A 286 -18.68 -7.25 -12.81
CA ASN A 286 -18.89 -7.59 -11.41
C ASN A 286 -18.18 -6.64 -10.44
N LEU A 287 -17.62 -5.52 -10.89
CA LEU A 287 -17.13 -4.49 -9.97
C LEU A 287 -18.32 -3.78 -9.34
N PRO A 288 -18.49 -3.84 -8.00
CA PRO A 288 -19.59 -3.18 -7.33
C PRO A 288 -19.53 -1.65 -7.44
N LYS A 289 -20.70 -1.00 -7.28
CA LYS A 289 -20.84 0.46 -7.45
C LYS A 289 -20.01 1.28 -6.47
N ASP A 290 -19.75 0.75 -5.28
CA ASP A 290 -18.91 1.37 -4.25
C ASP A 290 -17.40 1.29 -4.56
N GLY A 291 -17.03 0.52 -5.59
CA GLY A 291 -15.63 0.34 -6.02
C GLY A 291 -14.85 -0.69 -5.23
N ILE A 292 -15.42 -1.30 -4.19
CA ILE A 292 -14.76 -2.37 -3.43
C ILE A 292 -15.04 -3.71 -4.13
N PRO A 293 -14.02 -4.42 -4.65
CA PRO A 293 -14.25 -5.64 -5.42
C PRO A 293 -14.70 -6.81 -4.54
N TYR A 294 -15.34 -7.80 -5.16
CA TYR A 294 -15.36 -9.14 -4.61
C TYR A 294 -13.95 -9.72 -4.60
N TRP A 295 -13.69 -10.69 -3.72
CA TRP A 295 -12.38 -11.31 -3.60
C TRP A 295 -11.86 -11.93 -4.91
N ASP A 296 -12.79 -12.47 -5.70
CA ASP A 296 -12.58 -12.93 -7.08
C ASP A 296 -13.77 -12.47 -7.93
N PHE A 297 -13.52 -11.88 -9.08
CA PHE A 297 -14.57 -11.36 -9.95
C PHE A 297 -15.43 -12.45 -10.61
N ASP A 298 -14.95 -13.69 -10.60
CA ASP A 298 -15.62 -14.83 -11.21
C ASP A 298 -16.23 -15.79 -10.17
N ASP A 299 -16.34 -15.35 -8.90
CA ASP A 299 -17.01 -16.14 -7.88
C ASP A 299 -18.50 -16.33 -8.24
N PRO A 300 -18.96 -17.59 -8.37
CA PRO A 300 -20.36 -17.87 -8.72
C PRO A 300 -21.37 -17.45 -7.64
N ALA A 301 -20.90 -17.15 -6.42
CA ALA A 301 -21.75 -16.65 -5.33
C ALA A 301 -22.09 -15.16 -5.45
N ILE A 302 -21.52 -14.44 -6.40
CA ILE A 302 -21.85 -13.02 -6.64
C ILE A 302 -23.36 -12.89 -6.93
N PRO A 303 -24.09 -11.96 -6.25
CA PRO A 303 -23.62 -10.82 -5.43
C PRO A 303 -23.38 -11.12 -3.94
N ASN A 304 -23.46 -12.35 -3.49
CA ASN A 304 -23.30 -12.75 -2.08
C ASN A 304 -21.87 -13.23 -1.75
N ALA A 305 -20.93 -13.11 -2.68
CA ALA A 305 -19.53 -13.43 -2.45
C ALA A 305 -18.88 -12.41 -1.50
N PRO A 306 -17.87 -12.80 -0.69
CA PRO A 306 -17.12 -11.86 0.15
C PRO A 306 -16.43 -10.76 -0.65
N ARG A 307 -16.27 -9.61 -0.01
CA ARG A 307 -15.50 -8.49 -0.55
C ARG A 307 -14.01 -8.67 -0.24
N ASP A 308 -13.17 -7.94 -0.96
CA ASP A 308 -11.78 -7.79 -0.58
C ASP A 308 -11.40 -6.30 -0.53
N VAL A 309 -11.55 -5.71 0.66
CA VAL A 309 -11.15 -4.33 0.92
C VAL A 309 -9.67 -4.11 0.62
N SER A 310 -8.83 -5.11 0.91
CA SER A 310 -7.39 -4.98 0.62
C SER A 310 -7.11 -4.82 -0.88
N ALA A 311 -7.82 -5.53 -1.75
CA ALA A 311 -7.71 -5.34 -3.20
C ALA A 311 -8.18 -3.93 -3.62
N GLY A 312 -9.28 -3.45 -3.05
CA GLY A 312 -9.80 -2.10 -3.31
C GLY A 312 -8.81 -1.00 -2.94
N THR A 313 -8.17 -1.10 -1.76
CA THR A 313 -7.20 -0.12 -1.29
C THR A 313 -5.91 -0.12 -2.10
N ILE A 314 -5.38 -1.30 -2.48
CA ILE A 314 -4.20 -1.45 -3.36
C ILE A 314 -4.45 -0.76 -4.70
N VAL A 315 -5.60 -1.05 -5.32
CA VAL A 315 -5.97 -0.45 -6.61
C VAL A 315 -6.17 1.05 -6.47
N ALA A 316 -6.84 1.53 -5.41
CA ALA A 316 -7.02 2.95 -5.17
C ALA A 316 -5.68 3.70 -5.03
N ALA A 317 -4.72 3.13 -4.27
CA ALA A 317 -3.38 3.71 -4.14
C ALA A 317 -2.65 3.80 -5.50
N ALA A 318 -2.73 2.75 -6.32
CA ALA A 318 -2.13 2.75 -7.66
C ALA A 318 -2.80 3.76 -8.60
N MET A 319 -4.13 3.89 -8.56
CA MET A 319 -4.89 4.79 -9.42
C MET A 319 -4.57 6.26 -9.16
N VAL A 320 -4.36 6.65 -7.90
CA VAL A 320 -3.90 8.02 -7.58
C VAL A 320 -2.57 8.32 -8.28
N GLU A 321 -1.66 7.36 -8.33
CA GLU A 321 -0.37 7.54 -8.99
C GLU A 321 -0.49 7.54 -10.52
N ILE A 322 -1.32 6.66 -11.09
CA ILE A 322 -1.62 6.64 -12.54
C ILE A 322 -2.22 7.99 -12.95
N TYR A 323 -3.14 8.55 -12.17
CA TYR A 323 -3.67 9.90 -12.41
C TYR A 323 -2.54 10.94 -12.48
N GLY A 324 -1.57 10.88 -11.57
CA GLY A 324 -0.41 11.77 -11.56
C GLY A 324 0.39 11.74 -12.87
N TYR A 325 0.39 10.62 -13.58
CA TYR A 325 1.08 10.46 -14.87
C TYR A 325 0.22 10.78 -16.09
N THR A 326 -1.07 10.48 -16.05
CA THR A 326 -1.96 10.55 -17.21
C THR A 326 -2.86 11.78 -17.22
N GLN A 327 -3.16 12.34 -16.07
CA GLN A 327 -4.17 13.40 -15.83
C GLN A 327 -5.59 12.97 -16.26
N GLU A 328 -5.85 11.65 -16.32
CA GLU A 328 -7.18 11.12 -16.63
C GLU A 328 -8.00 11.00 -15.35
N GLU A 329 -9.01 11.86 -15.16
CA GLU A 329 -9.83 11.98 -13.95
C GLU A 329 -10.47 10.66 -13.50
N LYS A 330 -10.81 9.75 -14.41
CA LYS A 330 -11.43 8.46 -14.07
C LYS A 330 -10.65 7.65 -13.02
N TYR A 331 -9.30 7.75 -13.02
CA TYR A 331 -8.45 7.06 -12.04
C TYR A 331 -8.53 7.72 -10.67
N LEU A 332 -8.51 9.06 -10.64
CA LEU A 332 -8.69 9.81 -9.39
C LEU A 332 -10.10 9.63 -8.83
N ASP A 333 -11.11 9.65 -9.69
CA ASP A 333 -12.52 9.46 -9.31
C ASP A 333 -12.77 8.07 -8.71
N TYR A 334 -12.15 7.02 -9.27
CA TYR A 334 -12.21 5.69 -8.67
C TYR A 334 -11.60 5.70 -7.27
N SER A 335 -10.40 6.27 -7.10
CA SER A 335 -9.74 6.33 -5.80
C SER A 335 -10.57 7.10 -4.78
N LYS A 336 -11.11 8.26 -5.15
CA LYS A 336 -12.01 9.06 -4.29
C LYS A 336 -13.28 8.28 -3.92
N LYS A 337 -13.88 7.55 -4.88
CA LYS A 337 -15.06 6.71 -4.65
C LYS A 337 -14.74 5.63 -3.61
N VAL A 338 -13.69 4.84 -3.81
CA VAL A 338 -13.25 3.80 -2.87
C VAL A 338 -13.03 4.39 -1.49
N MET A 339 -12.30 5.50 -1.39
CA MET A 339 -12.02 6.15 -0.10
C MET A 339 -13.28 6.72 0.57
N THR A 340 -14.26 7.16 -0.20
CA THR A 340 -15.56 7.58 0.34
C THR A 340 -16.34 6.37 0.89
N SER A 341 -16.35 5.26 0.15
CA SER A 341 -17.00 4.02 0.60
C SER A 341 -16.34 3.47 1.87
N LEU A 342 -14.99 3.41 1.89
CA LEU A 342 -14.25 2.91 3.03
C LEU A 342 -14.38 3.78 4.29
N LYS A 343 -14.65 5.08 4.13
CA LYS A 343 -14.93 6.01 5.24
C LYS A 343 -16.40 5.97 5.67
N SER A 344 -16.98 4.78 5.74
CA SER A 344 -18.34 4.57 6.23
C SER A 344 -18.36 3.53 7.35
N PRO A 345 -19.40 3.51 8.19
CA PRO A 345 -19.59 2.48 9.22
C PRO A 345 -19.65 1.04 8.66
N ASP A 346 -19.92 0.88 7.36
CA ASP A 346 -19.95 -0.43 6.71
C ASP A 346 -18.57 -1.06 6.57
N TYR A 347 -17.51 -0.23 6.61
CA TYR A 347 -16.13 -0.69 6.37
C TYR A 347 -15.15 -0.33 7.48
N ILE A 348 -15.41 0.75 8.26
CA ILE A 348 -14.56 1.09 9.40
C ILE A 348 -15.02 0.28 10.61
N LEU A 349 -14.08 -0.39 11.27
CA LEU A 349 -14.36 -1.11 12.51
C LEU A 349 -14.91 -0.18 13.60
N PRO A 350 -15.84 -0.65 14.46
CA PRO A 350 -16.38 0.12 15.57
C PRO A 350 -15.27 0.66 16.50
N ALA A 351 -15.52 1.82 17.12
CA ALA A 351 -14.53 2.49 17.97
C ALA A 351 -14.06 1.64 19.15
N ASP A 352 -14.94 0.81 19.68
CA ASP A 352 -14.72 -0.10 20.82
C ASP A 352 -14.19 -1.48 20.41
N PHE A 353 -14.09 -1.78 19.12
CA PHE A 353 -13.52 -3.06 18.64
C PHE A 353 -12.06 -3.21 19.09
N ASP A 354 -11.76 -4.25 19.85
CA ASP A 354 -10.48 -4.38 20.55
C ASP A 354 -9.43 -5.14 19.73
N ALA A 355 -9.09 -4.61 18.56
CA ALA A 355 -7.99 -5.09 17.73
C ALA A 355 -7.37 -3.94 16.93
N PRO A 356 -6.05 -4.02 16.59
CA PRO A 356 -5.30 -2.93 15.99
C PRO A 356 -5.47 -2.88 14.46
N PHE A 357 -6.71 -2.78 14.00
CA PHE A 357 -7.07 -2.65 12.58
C PHE A 357 -8.02 -1.47 12.39
N ILE A 358 -8.07 -0.95 11.17
CA ILE A 358 -8.92 0.20 10.78
C ILE A 358 -10.14 -0.29 10.03
N LEU A 359 -9.91 -1.13 9.02
CA LEU A 359 -10.92 -1.58 8.06
C LEU A 359 -11.29 -3.04 8.27
N ASP A 360 -12.53 -3.36 7.88
CA ASP A 360 -13.07 -4.71 7.83
C ASP A 360 -13.20 -5.22 6.39
N HIS A 361 -13.76 -6.42 6.21
CA HIS A 361 -14.19 -6.99 4.94
C HIS A 361 -13.09 -7.24 3.90
N SER A 362 -11.90 -7.67 4.33
CA SER A 362 -10.86 -8.18 3.45
C SER A 362 -10.93 -9.72 3.34
N THR A 363 -10.47 -10.28 2.21
CA THR A 363 -10.38 -11.73 2.01
C THR A 363 -8.95 -12.14 1.68
N GLY A 364 -8.27 -12.76 2.63
CA GLY A 364 -6.86 -13.15 2.54
C GLY A 364 -6.62 -14.36 1.65
N ASN A 365 -7.22 -15.53 1.97
CA ASN A 365 -6.98 -16.75 1.23
C ASN A 365 -8.21 -17.67 1.23
N TRP A 366 -9.11 -17.46 0.29
CA TRP A 366 -10.33 -18.25 0.12
C TRP A 366 -10.08 -19.75 -0.04
N PRO A 367 -9.17 -20.22 -0.95
CA PRO A 367 -8.94 -21.66 -1.12
C PRO A 367 -8.47 -22.38 0.13
N LYS A 368 -7.86 -21.67 1.09
CA LYS A 368 -7.46 -22.24 2.38
C LYS A 368 -8.48 -22.01 3.48
N ASN A 369 -9.63 -21.42 3.17
CA ASN A 369 -10.65 -21.03 4.16
C ASN A 369 -10.03 -20.22 5.31
N ASP A 370 -9.20 -19.22 4.95
CA ASP A 370 -8.38 -18.43 5.88
C ASP A 370 -8.54 -16.94 5.58
N GLU A 371 -8.79 -16.14 6.60
CA GLU A 371 -8.95 -14.68 6.50
C GLU A 371 -10.05 -14.27 5.51
N ILE A 372 -11.26 -14.82 5.66
CA ILE A 372 -12.40 -14.53 4.79
C ILE A 372 -13.31 -13.52 5.46
N ASP A 373 -13.50 -12.37 4.79
CA ASP A 373 -14.35 -11.28 5.28
C ASP A 373 -13.91 -10.79 6.68
N GLU A 374 -12.62 -10.53 6.83
CA GLU A 374 -11.95 -10.21 8.09
C GLU A 374 -11.10 -8.94 7.98
N PRO A 375 -10.84 -8.22 9.10
CA PRO A 375 -9.83 -7.15 9.14
C PRO A 375 -8.42 -7.69 8.84
N ILE A 376 -7.66 -7.00 7.97
CA ILE A 376 -6.30 -7.42 7.59
C ILE A 376 -5.36 -6.21 7.52
N ALA A 377 -4.17 -6.33 8.12
CA ALA A 377 -3.21 -5.23 8.28
C ALA A 377 -2.75 -4.59 6.95
N TYR A 378 -2.67 -5.34 5.85
CA TYR A 378 -2.28 -4.76 4.55
C TYR A 378 -3.43 -4.02 3.85
N GLY A 379 -4.69 -4.30 4.18
CA GLY A 379 -5.82 -3.46 3.78
C GLY A 379 -5.70 -2.05 4.36
N ASP A 380 -5.38 -1.96 5.64
CA ASP A 380 -5.11 -0.69 6.33
C ASP A 380 -3.92 0.06 5.73
N TYR A 381 -2.84 -0.67 5.38
CA TYR A 381 -1.63 -0.09 4.83
C TYR A 381 -1.91 0.72 3.55
N TYR A 382 -2.58 0.11 2.59
CA TYR A 382 -2.88 0.79 1.33
C TYR A 382 -4.01 1.82 1.46
N PHE A 383 -4.89 1.68 2.45
CA PHE A 383 -5.84 2.74 2.82
C PHE A 383 -5.11 4.01 3.29
N LEU A 384 -4.18 3.87 4.25
CA LEU A 384 -3.39 4.98 4.75
C LEU A 384 -2.50 5.59 3.66
N GLU A 385 -1.88 4.75 2.83
CA GLU A 385 -1.09 5.21 1.69
C GLU A 385 -1.94 6.03 0.70
N THR A 386 -3.17 5.58 0.43
CA THR A 386 -4.09 6.30 -0.46
C THR A 386 -4.46 7.67 0.13
N LEU A 387 -4.71 7.75 1.45
CA LEU A 387 -4.96 9.04 2.12
C LEU A 387 -3.78 10.01 1.96
N ILE A 388 -2.55 9.51 2.15
CA ILE A 388 -1.33 10.33 1.98
C ILE A 388 -1.19 10.80 0.53
N ARG A 389 -1.40 9.91 -0.44
CA ARG A 389 -1.29 10.24 -1.86
C ARG A 389 -2.33 11.28 -2.28
N LEU A 390 -3.58 11.15 -1.85
CA LEU A 390 -4.65 12.11 -2.13
C LEU A 390 -4.37 13.49 -1.51
N LYS A 391 -3.83 13.52 -0.27
CA LYS A 391 -3.42 14.77 0.39
C LYS A 391 -2.35 15.53 -0.40
N ASN A 392 -1.50 14.82 -1.13
CA ASN A 392 -0.40 15.40 -1.90
C ASN A 392 -0.79 15.85 -3.32
N ILE A 393 -1.99 15.52 -3.80
CA ILE A 393 -2.52 16.01 -5.09
C ILE A 393 -3.18 17.39 -4.93
N ASN A 394 -3.77 17.67 -3.77
CA ASN A 394 -4.41 18.93 -3.43
C ASN A 394 -3.38 19.94 -2.92
#